data_9c56aa87dc421302fb353b84fabd50b4
#
_entry.id   9c56aa87dc421302fb353b84fabd50b4
#
_cell.length_a   1.000
_cell.length_b   1.000
_cell.length_c   1.000
_cell.angle_alpha   90.00
_cell.angle_beta   90.00
_cell.angle_gamma   90.00
#
_symmetry.space_group_name_H-M   'P 1'
#
loop_
_entity.id
_entity.type
_entity.pdbx_description
1 polymer ?
#
loop_
_entity_poly.entity_id
_entity_poly.type
_entity_poly.pdbx_seq_one_letter_code
_entity_poly.pdbx_strand_id
1 'polypeptide(L)'
;SVVAAYLYWGGSGSAIDSNVVLNGSGVIASRTFTATFNNGGTNFPYFGAFADVTSRVSGNGSFTFTGLTVNTGTPHCGSSAVAAGWSLVVIYGSPSERLRAINVFDGLEPFRGSALNLAPDGFRVPATGIDGRIAVVALEGDPDNSTPLNGVSEELRFNGTALDDGINVPGSNPLLQFLSTTINMPVH
;
A
#
# COMPACT_ATOMS: atom_id res chain seq x y z
N SER A 1 8.10 11.08 -19.30
CA SER A 1 7.43 9.89 -19.86
C SER A 1 7.14 8.88 -18.74
N VAL A 2 6.02 8.15 -18.87
CA VAL A 2 5.75 6.99 -17.99
C VAL A 2 6.72 5.88 -18.37
N VAL A 3 7.35 5.29 -17.36
CA VAL A 3 8.28 4.15 -17.50
C VAL A 3 7.56 2.86 -17.13
N ALA A 4 6.76 2.90 -16.05
CA ALA A 4 5.92 1.79 -15.64
C ALA A 4 4.70 2.30 -14.88
N ALA A 5 3.61 1.54 -14.93
CA ALA A 5 2.42 1.80 -14.13
C ALA A 5 1.84 0.46 -13.63
N TYR A 6 1.64 0.37 -12.34
CA TYR A 6 1.21 -0.84 -11.65
C TYR A 6 -0.08 -0.57 -10.88
N LEU A 7 -1.09 -1.36 -11.16
CA LEU A 7 -2.36 -1.32 -10.46
C LEU A 7 -2.41 -2.41 -9.40
N TYR A 8 -2.67 -2.00 -8.17
CA TYR A 8 -2.91 -2.87 -7.03
C TYR A 8 -4.34 -2.67 -6.55
N TRP A 9 -5.01 -3.75 -6.20
CA TRP A 9 -6.31 -3.70 -5.55
C TRP A 9 -6.47 -4.87 -4.60
N GLY A 10 -7.42 -4.78 -3.68
CA GLY A 10 -7.67 -5.84 -2.74
C GLY A 10 -8.79 -5.52 -1.79
N GLY A 11 -9.06 -6.46 -0.91
CA GLY A 11 -10.07 -6.29 0.11
C GLY A 11 -10.39 -7.55 0.89
N SER A 12 -11.46 -7.47 1.66
CA SER A 12 -11.94 -8.54 2.49
C SER A 12 -12.61 -9.66 1.68
N GLY A 13 -12.31 -10.90 2.04
CA GLY A 13 -12.88 -12.12 1.46
C GLY A 13 -11.86 -13.16 1.10
N SER A 14 -12.30 -14.41 1.00
CA SER A 14 -11.52 -15.54 0.49
C SER A 14 -11.62 -15.71 -1.03
N ALA A 15 -12.68 -15.16 -1.64
CA ALA A 15 -12.82 -15.11 -3.08
C ALA A 15 -12.01 -13.93 -3.63
N ILE A 16 -11.03 -14.23 -4.48
CA ILE A 16 -10.20 -13.21 -5.10
C ILE A 16 -10.97 -12.58 -6.26
N ASP A 17 -11.18 -11.27 -6.23
CA ASP A 17 -11.64 -10.56 -7.41
C ASP A 17 -10.45 -10.23 -8.31
N SER A 18 -10.26 -11.04 -9.33
CA SER A 18 -9.16 -10.92 -10.29
C SER A 18 -9.50 -10.05 -11.50
N ASN A 19 -10.71 -9.49 -11.59
CA ASN A 19 -11.17 -8.74 -12.75
C ASN A 19 -11.78 -7.41 -12.31
N VAL A 20 -11.12 -6.32 -12.66
CA VAL A 20 -11.54 -4.95 -12.34
C VAL A 20 -11.55 -4.09 -13.59
N VAL A 21 -11.98 -2.85 -13.48
CA VAL A 21 -12.04 -1.92 -14.61
C VAL A 21 -11.24 -0.66 -14.28
N LEU A 22 -10.31 -0.31 -15.15
CA LEU A 22 -9.56 0.95 -15.12
C LEU A 22 -9.92 1.79 -16.34
N ASN A 23 -10.43 3.00 -16.13
CA ASN A 23 -10.85 3.92 -17.19
C ASN A 23 -11.78 3.27 -18.23
N GLY A 24 -12.77 2.51 -17.75
CA GLY A 24 -13.74 1.83 -18.61
C GLY A 24 -13.23 0.58 -19.33
N SER A 25 -11.98 0.16 -19.10
CA SER A 25 -11.37 -1.01 -19.74
C SER A 25 -11.04 -2.08 -18.71
N GLY A 26 -11.42 -3.35 -18.98
CA GLY A 26 -11.18 -4.48 -18.09
C GLY A 26 -9.68 -4.71 -17.86
N VAL A 27 -9.32 -4.99 -16.62
CA VAL A 27 -7.97 -5.38 -16.16
C VAL A 27 -8.06 -6.72 -15.47
N ILE A 28 -7.21 -7.65 -15.89
CA ILE A 28 -7.09 -8.97 -15.27
C ILE A 28 -5.80 -9.00 -14.44
N ALA A 29 -5.90 -9.51 -13.22
CA ALA A 29 -4.74 -9.68 -12.35
C ALA A 29 -3.71 -10.61 -12.99
N SER A 30 -2.45 -10.20 -13.00
CA SER A 30 -1.31 -11.04 -13.36
C SER A 30 -0.71 -11.77 -12.15
N ARG A 31 -0.93 -11.24 -10.96
CA ARG A 31 -0.59 -11.89 -9.68
C ARG A 31 -1.69 -11.65 -8.67
N THR A 32 -1.84 -12.58 -7.76
CA THR A 32 -2.79 -12.48 -6.64
C THR A 32 -2.12 -12.90 -5.35
N PHE A 33 -2.59 -12.35 -4.24
CA PHE A 33 -2.12 -12.61 -2.90
C PHE A 33 -3.32 -12.96 -2.02
N THR A 34 -3.11 -13.82 -1.05
CA THR A 34 -4.11 -14.11 -0.02
C THR A 34 -3.46 -14.09 1.34
N ALA A 35 -4.18 -13.56 2.31
CA ALA A 35 -3.76 -13.57 3.69
C ALA A 35 -4.97 -13.78 4.60
N THR A 36 -4.73 -14.32 5.78
CA THR A 36 -5.80 -14.52 6.77
C THR A 36 -5.33 -13.97 8.11
N PHE A 37 -6.07 -13.02 8.62
CA PHE A 37 -5.89 -12.50 9.96
C PHE A 37 -6.76 -13.30 10.94
N ASN A 38 -6.19 -13.79 12.03
CA ASN A 38 -6.94 -14.45 13.10
C ASN A 38 -7.07 -13.50 14.30
N ASN A 39 -8.28 -13.28 14.72
CA ASN A 39 -8.57 -12.51 15.93
C ASN A 39 -9.54 -13.28 16.82
N GLY A 40 -9.07 -13.71 17.99
CA GLY A 40 -9.89 -14.43 18.97
C GLY A 40 -10.51 -15.73 18.44
N GLY A 41 -9.81 -16.45 17.54
CA GLY A 41 -10.30 -17.69 16.93
C GLY A 41 -11.15 -17.48 15.67
N THR A 42 -11.47 -16.24 15.31
CA THR A 42 -12.18 -15.91 14.07
C THR A 42 -11.17 -15.58 12.97
N ASN A 43 -11.34 -16.21 11.82
CA ASN A 43 -10.50 -15.97 10.64
C ASN A 43 -11.12 -14.89 9.75
N PHE A 44 -10.32 -13.92 9.38
CA PHE A 44 -10.66 -12.83 8.47
C PHE A 44 -9.77 -12.97 7.23
N PRO A 45 -10.26 -13.60 6.15
CA PRO A 45 -9.51 -13.70 4.91
C PRO A 45 -9.51 -12.38 4.16
N TYR A 46 -8.37 -12.08 3.53
CA TYR A 46 -8.17 -10.94 2.64
C TYR A 46 -7.49 -11.39 1.36
N PHE A 47 -7.70 -10.65 0.30
CA PHE A 47 -6.98 -10.84 -0.96
C PHE A 47 -6.35 -9.54 -1.44
N GLY A 48 -5.29 -9.69 -2.22
CA GLY A 48 -4.67 -8.63 -3.00
C GLY A 48 -4.46 -9.09 -4.43
N ALA A 49 -4.39 -8.17 -5.35
CA ALA A 49 -4.17 -8.43 -6.75
C ALA A 49 -3.33 -7.34 -7.39
N PHE A 50 -2.62 -7.70 -8.45
CA PHE A 50 -1.69 -6.84 -9.17
C PHE A 50 -1.85 -7.00 -10.67
N ALA A 51 -1.72 -5.90 -11.41
CA ALA A 51 -1.56 -5.91 -12.85
C ALA A 51 -0.60 -4.81 -13.33
N ASP A 52 0.22 -5.13 -14.33
CA ASP A 52 0.95 -4.12 -15.09
C ASP A 52 -0.03 -3.43 -16.07
N VAL A 53 -0.20 -2.14 -15.88
CA VAL A 53 -1.08 -1.28 -16.70
C VAL A 53 -0.30 -0.19 -17.41
N THR A 54 1.00 -0.36 -17.60
CA THR A 54 1.91 0.63 -18.22
C THR A 54 1.37 1.12 -19.56
N SER A 55 0.87 0.23 -20.41
CA SER A 55 0.32 0.60 -21.72
C SER A 55 -0.97 1.42 -21.66
N ARG A 56 -1.59 1.54 -20.47
CA ARG A 56 -2.86 2.26 -20.27
C ARG A 56 -2.67 3.60 -19.57
N VAL A 57 -1.45 3.92 -19.13
CA VAL A 57 -1.12 5.15 -18.40
C VAL A 57 -0.11 5.95 -19.22
N SER A 58 -0.57 6.98 -19.92
CA SER A 58 0.27 7.78 -20.81
C SER A 58 0.84 9.04 -20.14
N GLY A 59 0.35 9.41 -18.97
CA GLY A 59 0.78 10.63 -18.26
C GLY A 59 -0.16 10.99 -17.12
N ASN A 60 -0.14 12.24 -16.74
CA ASN A 60 -1.03 12.79 -15.72
C ASN A 60 -2.48 12.77 -16.18
N GLY A 61 -3.41 12.58 -15.25
CA GLY A 61 -4.82 12.57 -15.54
C GLY A 61 -5.65 12.05 -14.39
N SER A 62 -6.95 11.98 -14.60
CA SER A 62 -7.87 11.31 -13.69
C SER A 62 -7.98 9.84 -14.09
N PHE A 63 -7.95 8.96 -13.10
CA PHE A 63 -8.13 7.53 -13.28
C PHE A 63 -9.38 7.08 -12.55
N THR A 64 -10.24 6.36 -13.24
CA THR A 64 -11.46 5.78 -12.67
C THR A 64 -11.26 4.28 -12.49
N PHE A 65 -11.46 3.83 -11.27
CA PHE A 65 -11.41 2.42 -10.91
C PHE A 65 -12.79 1.94 -10.48
N THR A 66 -13.26 0.80 -11.03
CA THR A 66 -14.56 0.22 -10.72
C THR A 66 -14.50 -1.31 -10.81
N GLY A 67 -15.59 -1.94 -10.40
CA GLY A 67 -15.77 -3.39 -10.53
C GLY A 67 -15.18 -4.21 -9.37
N LEU A 68 -14.56 -3.59 -8.37
CA LEU A 68 -14.04 -4.33 -7.21
C LEU A 68 -15.19 -4.90 -6.37
N THR A 69 -15.11 -6.20 -6.12
CA THR A 69 -16.05 -6.95 -5.28
C THR A 69 -15.31 -7.49 -4.06
N VAL A 70 -15.84 -7.22 -2.87
CA VAL A 70 -15.29 -7.71 -1.60
C VAL A 70 -16.38 -8.33 -0.74
N ASN A 71 -16.00 -9.12 0.25
CA ASN A 71 -16.94 -9.64 1.23
C ASN A 71 -17.30 -8.54 2.25
N THR A 72 -18.54 -8.07 2.19
CA THR A 72 -19.11 -7.12 3.15
C THR A 72 -19.92 -7.79 4.25
N GLY A 73 -19.98 -9.12 4.28
CA GLY A 73 -20.71 -9.92 5.25
C GLY A 73 -19.83 -10.45 6.39
N THR A 74 -20.34 -11.46 7.07
CA THR A 74 -19.62 -12.16 8.14
C THR A 74 -18.37 -12.86 7.59
N PRO A 75 -17.24 -12.87 8.34
CA PRO A 75 -17.07 -12.32 9.69
C PRO A 75 -16.73 -10.83 9.73
N HIS A 76 -16.44 -10.22 8.58
CA HIS A 76 -15.84 -8.89 8.49
C HIS A 76 -16.76 -7.77 8.99
N CYS A 77 -18.04 -7.75 8.59
CA CYS A 77 -18.96 -6.66 8.95
C CYS A 77 -19.22 -6.54 10.46
N GLY A 78 -19.28 -7.66 11.16
CA GLY A 78 -19.51 -7.67 12.62
C GLY A 78 -18.31 -7.24 13.45
N SER A 79 -17.15 -7.07 12.83
CA SER A 79 -15.88 -6.76 13.50
C SER A 79 -15.22 -5.49 12.97
N SER A 80 -15.96 -4.69 12.19
CA SER A 80 -15.42 -3.49 11.52
C SER A 80 -14.15 -3.78 10.69
N ALA A 81 -14.10 -4.98 10.09
CA ALA A 81 -12.92 -5.50 9.39
C ALA A 81 -13.15 -5.62 7.86
N VAL A 82 -14.17 -4.94 7.35
CA VAL A 82 -14.39 -4.83 5.90
C VAL A 82 -13.38 -3.85 5.32
N ALA A 83 -12.59 -4.32 4.38
CA ALA A 83 -11.62 -3.50 3.67
C ALA A 83 -11.83 -3.62 2.15
N ALA A 84 -11.62 -2.54 1.44
CA ALA A 84 -11.60 -2.50 -0.02
C ALA A 84 -10.77 -1.31 -0.49
N GLY A 85 -9.95 -1.50 -1.54
CA GLY A 85 -9.22 -0.38 -2.10
C GLY A 85 -8.32 -0.73 -3.27
N TRP A 86 -7.74 0.33 -3.84
CA TRP A 86 -6.83 0.24 -4.95
C TRP A 86 -5.76 1.32 -4.89
N SER A 87 -4.67 1.08 -5.56
CA SER A 87 -3.58 2.05 -5.73
C SER A 87 -2.99 1.92 -7.13
N LEU A 88 -2.66 3.06 -7.74
CA LEU A 88 -1.95 3.14 -9.01
C LEU A 88 -0.55 3.71 -8.75
N VAL A 89 0.46 2.85 -8.85
CA VAL A 89 1.87 3.24 -8.73
C VAL A 89 2.39 3.58 -10.11
N VAL A 90 2.79 4.84 -10.32
CA VAL A 90 3.32 5.29 -11.61
C VAL A 90 4.78 5.69 -11.46
N ILE A 91 5.64 5.03 -12.22
CA ILE A 91 7.06 5.36 -12.34
C ILE A 91 7.25 6.17 -13.61
N TYR A 92 7.80 7.35 -13.48
CA TYR A 92 8.03 8.23 -14.61
C TYR A 92 9.48 8.71 -14.68
N GLY A 93 9.97 8.91 -15.88
CA GLY A 93 11.27 9.49 -16.15
C GLY A 93 11.15 10.95 -16.58
N SER A 94 12.04 11.79 -16.08
CA SER A 94 12.18 13.19 -16.45
C SER A 94 13.66 13.53 -16.70
N PRO A 95 14.00 14.24 -17.78
CA PRO A 95 15.37 14.68 -18.01
C PRO A 95 15.92 15.62 -16.94
N SER A 96 15.04 16.27 -16.18
CA SER A 96 15.40 17.18 -15.08
C SER A 96 15.65 16.45 -13.76
N GLU A 97 15.32 15.16 -13.67
CA GLU A 97 15.50 14.36 -12.46
C GLU A 97 16.82 13.60 -12.49
N ARG A 98 17.40 13.39 -11.30
CA ARG A 98 18.56 12.50 -11.15
C ARG A 98 18.17 11.07 -11.45
N LEU A 99 19.12 10.30 -11.95
CA LEU A 99 18.96 8.85 -12.04
C LEU A 99 18.75 8.26 -10.63
N ARG A 100 17.71 7.45 -10.50
CA ARG A 100 17.36 6.75 -9.25
C ARG A 100 17.21 5.26 -9.52
N ALA A 101 17.65 4.44 -8.58
CA ALA A 101 17.23 3.04 -8.53
C ALA A 101 15.86 2.98 -7.85
N ILE A 102 14.89 2.36 -8.50
CA ILE A 102 13.54 2.19 -7.96
C ILE A 102 13.28 0.68 -7.85
N ASN A 103 12.92 0.24 -6.67
CA ASN A 103 12.49 -1.13 -6.43
C ASN A 103 11.05 -1.09 -5.92
N VAL A 104 10.22 -1.99 -6.43
CA VAL A 104 8.84 -2.15 -5.99
C VAL A 104 8.74 -3.54 -5.37
N PHE A 105 8.36 -3.59 -4.12
CA PHE A 105 8.11 -4.82 -3.37
C PHE A 105 6.61 -4.95 -3.20
N ASP A 106 6.08 -6.13 -3.41
CA ASP A 106 4.65 -6.39 -3.23
C ASP A 106 4.40 -7.68 -2.45
N GLY A 107 3.24 -7.74 -1.83
CA GLY A 107 2.77 -8.82 -0.99
C GLY A 107 1.48 -8.43 -0.31
N LEU A 108 1.01 -9.28 0.57
CA LEU A 108 -0.12 -9.00 1.45
C LEU A 108 0.13 -9.66 2.80
N GLU A 109 0.32 -8.84 3.82
CA GLU A 109 0.55 -9.30 5.19
C GLU A 109 -0.36 -8.53 6.14
N PRO A 110 -1.32 -9.18 6.79
CA PRO A 110 -2.14 -8.55 7.81
C PRO A 110 -1.39 -8.49 9.13
N PHE A 111 -1.50 -7.39 9.83
CA PHE A 111 -0.94 -7.23 11.19
C PHE A 111 -1.86 -6.40 12.07
N ARG A 112 -1.78 -6.60 13.37
CA ARG A 112 -2.52 -5.85 14.39
C ARG A 112 -1.84 -5.96 15.75
N GLY A 113 -1.65 -4.83 16.42
CA GLY A 113 -1.11 -4.80 17.80
C GLY A 113 0.33 -5.29 17.93
N SER A 114 1.04 -5.47 16.84
CA SER A 114 2.46 -5.83 16.78
C SER A 114 3.11 -5.23 15.56
N ALA A 115 4.43 -5.06 15.60
CA ALA A 115 5.16 -4.54 14.45
C ALA A 115 5.26 -5.60 13.34
N LEU A 116 4.97 -5.21 12.10
CA LEU A 116 5.37 -5.95 10.92
C LEU A 116 6.76 -5.47 10.50
N ASN A 117 7.74 -6.38 10.54
CA ASN A 117 9.10 -6.08 10.14
C ASN A 117 9.36 -6.58 8.71
N LEU A 118 9.63 -5.67 7.80
CA LEU A 118 10.00 -5.98 6.43
C LEU A 118 11.50 -5.72 6.26
N ALA A 119 12.19 -6.63 5.58
CA ALA A 119 13.61 -6.52 5.25
C ALA A 119 13.80 -6.53 3.71
N PRO A 120 13.44 -5.45 3.01
CA PRO A 120 13.65 -5.36 1.57
C PRO A 120 15.13 -5.43 1.24
N ASP A 121 15.50 -6.18 0.21
CA ASP A 121 16.87 -6.32 -0.26
C ASP A 121 16.96 -6.11 -1.79
N GLY A 122 18.14 -6.36 -2.37
CA GLY A 122 18.33 -6.28 -3.82
C GLY A 122 18.52 -4.86 -4.37
N PHE A 123 18.61 -3.83 -3.53
CA PHE A 123 18.92 -2.47 -3.97
C PHE A 123 20.35 -2.06 -3.58
N ARG A 124 20.90 -1.11 -4.34
CA ARG A 124 22.23 -0.55 -4.07
C ARG A 124 22.10 0.83 -3.47
N VAL A 125 22.84 1.05 -2.39
CA VAL A 125 22.96 2.35 -1.74
C VAL A 125 24.34 2.93 -2.10
N PRO A 126 24.44 4.16 -2.60
CA PRO A 126 25.73 4.79 -2.85
C PRO A 126 26.48 5.01 -1.54
N ALA A 127 27.82 5.04 -1.60
CA ALA A 127 28.66 5.23 -0.42
C ALA A 127 28.51 6.63 0.21
N THR A 128 28.11 7.62 -0.58
CA THR A 128 27.94 9.01 -0.15
C THR A 128 26.77 9.67 -0.90
N GLY A 129 26.22 10.75 -0.33
CA GLY A 129 25.15 11.52 -0.98
C GLY A 129 23.85 10.72 -1.11
N ILE A 130 23.53 9.94 -0.10
CA ILE A 130 22.32 9.13 -0.07
C ILE A 130 21.10 10.06 -0.05
N ASP A 131 20.20 9.84 -1.01
CA ASP A 131 18.90 10.51 -1.08
C ASP A 131 17.87 9.41 -1.40
N GLY A 132 17.15 8.99 -0.37
CA GLY A 132 16.19 7.88 -0.44
C GLY A 132 14.75 8.35 -0.25
N ARG A 133 13.82 7.67 -0.91
CA ARG A 133 12.39 7.86 -0.72
C ARG A 133 11.73 6.51 -0.55
N ILE A 134 10.79 6.43 0.36
CA ILE A 134 9.92 5.27 0.55
C ILE A 134 8.49 5.69 0.26
N ALA A 135 7.78 4.86 -0.48
CA ALA A 135 6.34 4.92 -0.61
C ALA A 135 5.77 3.61 -0.08
N VAL A 136 4.69 3.68 0.67
CA VAL A 136 4.01 2.52 1.24
C VAL A 136 2.54 2.59 0.85
N VAL A 137 1.99 1.44 0.47
CA VAL A 137 0.55 1.25 0.29
C VAL A 137 0.09 0.32 1.41
N ALA A 138 -0.78 0.81 2.26
CA ALA A 138 -1.45 0.03 3.29
C ALA A 138 -2.95 0.06 3.05
N LEU A 139 -3.62 -1.04 3.31
CA LEU A 139 -5.06 -1.17 3.27
C LEU A 139 -5.56 -1.14 4.70
N GLU A 140 -6.38 -0.15 5.02
CA GLU A 140 -6.92 0.10 6.34
C GLU A 140 -5.87 0.67 7.32
N GLY A 141 -6.31 1.65 8.10
CA GLY A 141 -5.62 2.30 9.20
C GLY A 141 -6.61 3.21 9.91
N ASP A 142 -6.45 3.40 11.19
CA ASP A 142 -7.32 4.26 11.98
C ASP A 142 -6.92 5.74 11.83
N PRO A 143 -7.86 6.63 11.49
CA PRO A 143 -7.54 8.06 11.30
C PRO A 143 -7.28 8.81 12.61
N ASP A 144 -7.64 8.21 13.74
CA ASP A 144 -7.52 8.82 15.05
C ASP A 144 -6.63 7.98 15.98
N ASN A 145 -5.49 8.55 16.30
CA ASN A 145 -4.54 7.99 17.26
C ASN A 145 -4.83 8.36 18.72
N SER A 146 -5.98 8.97 19.01
CA SER A 146 -6.36 9.39 20.36
C SER A 146 -6.53 8.20 21.34
N THR A 147 -6.71 7.00 20.76
CA THR A 147 -6.83 5.75 21.53
C THR A 147 -5.99 4.65 20.89
N PRO A 148 -4.68 4.60 21.16
CA PRO A 148 -3.84 3.55 20.61
C PRO A 148 -4.32 2.18 21.05
N LEU A 149 -4.47 1.25 20.13
CA LEU A 149 -4.80 -0.13 20.46
C LEU A 149 -3.65 -0.74 21.27
N ASN A 150 -3.92 -1.15 22.51
CA ASN A 150 -2.92 -1.66 23.43
C ASN A 150 -1.73 -0.71 23.71
N GLY A 151 -1.94 0.60 23.60
CA GLY A 151 -0.89 1.61 23.83
C GLY A 151 0.12 1.74 22.69
N VAL A 152 -0.13 1.14 21.53
CA VAL A 152 0.73 1.22 20.35
C VAL A 152 0.04 2.08 19.31
N SER A 153 0.69 3.16 18.93
CA SER A 153 0.27 4.00 17.79
C SER A 153 0.63 3.31 16.48
N GLU A 154 -0.19 3.50 15.45
CA GLU A 154 0.19 3.14 14.10
C GLU A 154 1.32 4.06 13.64
N GLU A 155 2.43 3.50 13.23
CA GLU A 155 3.58 4.25 12.75
C GLU A 155 4.36 3.47 11.70
N LEU A 156 5.00 4.19 10.79
CA LEU A 156 5.97 3.64 9.86
C LEU A 156 7.37 3.96 10.36
N ARG A 157 8.24 2.96 10.45
CA ARG A 157 9.63 3.13 10.84
C ARG A 157 10.58 2.66 9.75
N PHE A 158 11.70 3.35 9.62
CA PHE A 158 12.82 2.89 8.82
C PHE A 158 14.08 2.83 9.70
N ASN A 159 14.69 1.65 9.78
CA ASN A 159 15.84 1.40 10.66
C ASN A 159 15.63 1.92 12.08
N GLY A 160 14.44 1.71 12.65
CA GLY A 160 14.09 2.14 14.00
C GLY A 160 13.67 3.61 14.15
N THR A 161 13.85 4.44 13.12
CA THR A 161 13.43 5.84 13.13
C THR A 161 11.99 5.95 12.62
N ALA A 162 11.11 6.58 13.41
CA ALA A 162 9.76 6.90 12.97
C ALA A 162 9.82 7.89 11.80
N LEU A 163 9.03 7.63 10.77
CA LEU A 163 8.92 8.50 9.61
C LEU A 163 7.72 9.42 9.77
N ASP A 164 7.93 10.68 9.42
CA ASP A 164 6.94 11.73 9.44
C ASP A 164 6.85 12.34 8.02
N ASP A 165 5.66 12.50 7.51
CA ASP A 165 5.41 13.14 6.21
C ASP A 165 5.32 14.67 6.31
N GLY A 166 5.43 15.23 7.52
CA GLY A 166 5.32 16.66 7.80
C GLY A 166 3.91 17.23 7.66
N ILE A 167 2.91 16.40 7.44
CA ILE A 167 1.50 16.78 7.26
C ILE A 167 0.68 16.36 8.48
N ASN A 168 1.00 15.18 9.02
CA ASN A 168 0.33 14.62 10.18
C ASN A 168 1.06 15.01 11.47
N VAL A 169 0.34 15.06 12.58
CA VAL A 169 0.93 15.39 13.89
C VAL A 169 1.97 14.32 14.25
N PRO A 170 3.18 14.70 14.73
CA PRO A 170 4.19 13.74 15.16
C PRO A 170 3.59 12.71 16.12
N GLY A 171 3.73 11.43 15.80
CA GLY A 171 3.12 10.33 16.53
C GLY A 171 1.67 10.01 16.13
N SER A 172 1.09 10.75 15.19
CA SER A 172 -0.16 10.40 14.54
C SER A 172 0.11 9.57 13.29
N ASN A 173 -0.87 8.76 12.93
CA ASN A 173 -0.78 7.75 11.88
C ASN A 173 -0.40 8.33 10.50
N PRO A 174 0.80 8.06 9.96
CA PRO A 174 1.11 8.42 8.58
C PRO A 174 0.38 7.54 7.56
N LEU A 175 -0.32 6.50 8.01
CA LEU A 175 -1.03 5.53 7.19
C LEU A 175 -2.54 5.80 7.18
N LEU A 176 -2.95 7.07 7.14
CA LEU A 176 -4.35 7.45 7.00
C LEU A 176 -4.97 6.79 5.78
N GLN A 177 -5.90 5.88 6.02
CA GLN A 177 -6.88 5.34 5.09
C GLN A 177 -6.46 5.33 3.62
N PHE A 178 -6.00 4.22 3.09
CA PHE A 178 -5.72 4.06 1.66
C PHE A 178 -4.74 5.08 1.07
N LEU A 179 -3.67 5.41 1.77
CA LEU A 179 -2.72 6.37 1.27
C LEU A 179 -1.42 5.70 0.81
N SER A 180 -1.11 5.93 -0.45
CA SER A 180 0.25 5.94 -0.92
C SER A 180 0.94 7.18 -0.33
N THR A 181 1.73 7.00 0.70
CA THR A 181 2.52 8.09 1.27
C THR A 181 3.93 8.03 0.72
N THR A 182 4.35 9.08 0.02
CA THR A 182 5.75 9.25 -0.36
C THR A 182 6.46 10.01 0.75
N ILE A 183 7.34 9.34 1.45
CA ILE A 183 8.12 9.95 2.53
C ILE A 183 9.50 10.31 2.00
N ASN A 184 9.87 11.59 2.07
CA ASN A 184 11.22 12.04 1.80
C ASN A 184 12.07 11.80 3.06
N MET A 185 13.03 10.90 2.95
CA MET A 185 13.99 10.68 4.04
C MET A 185 15.26 11.47 3.77
N PRO A 186 15.60 12.45 4.62
CA PRO A 186 16.98 12.85 4.72
C PRO A 186 17.74 11.71 5.40
N VAL A 187 18.60 11.03 4.68
CA VAL A 187 19.49 10.04 5.26
C VAL A 187 20.74 10.78 5.71
N HIS A 188 20.95 10.82 7.01
CA HIS A 188 22.17 11.35 7.62
C HIS A 188 23.27 10.28 7.69
#